data_77f886b23c09350d79925a03958daef9
#
_entry.id   77f886b23c09350d79925a03958daef9
#
_cell.length_a   1.000
_cell.length_b   1.000
_cell.length_c   1.000
_cell.angle_alpha   90.00
_cell.angle_beta   90.00
_cell.angle_gamma   90.00
#
_symmetry.space_group_name_H-M   'P 1'
#
loop_
_entity.id
_entity.type
_entity.pdbx_description
1 polymer ?
#
loop_
_entity_poly.entity_id
_entity_poly.type
_entity_poly.pdbx_seq_one_letter_code
_entity_poly.pdbx_strand_id
1 'polypeptide(L)'
;AAASSCQHQKKEEAKPYNIVYIMTDDHTAQMMSCYDTRYMETPNLDRIANDGVRFTNSFVANSLSGPSRACMITGKHSCANKFYDNTTCIFDSAQQTFPKLLQKVGYQTALVGKWHLESLPSGFNYWEIVPGQGDYYNPDFITQDNDTIQKQGYLTNIITDDAIDWMENKRDK
;
A
#
# COMPACT_ATOMS: atom_id res chain seq x y z
N ALA A 1 -41.31 25.72 36.81
CA ALA A 1 -39.97 25.20 36.62
C ALA A 1 -40.06 24.07 35.60
N ALA A 2 -39.64 24.31 34.36
CA ALA A 2 -39.57 23.29 33.31
C ALA A 2 -38.16 22.67 33.34
N ALA A 3 -38.03 21.41 33.71
CA ALA A 3 -36.80 20.67 33.62
C ALA A 3 -36.59 20.23 32.16
N SER A 4 -35.64 20.87 31.48
CA SER A 4 -35.20 20.46 30.15
C SER A 4 -34.30 19.24 30.29
N SER A 5 -34.78 18.05 29.92
CA SER A 5 -33.99 16.84 29.89
C SER A 5 -33.09 16.90 28.64
N CYS A 6 -31.79 17.10 28.80
CA CYS A 6 -30.80 16.84 27.78
C CYS A 6 -30.80 15.34 27.47
N GLN A 7 -31.46 14.95 26.38
CA GLN A 7 -31.26 13.62 25.80
C GLN A 7 -29.84 13.56 25.22
N HIS A 8 -28.97 12.82 25.89
CA HIS A 8 -27.69 12.39 25.30
C HIS A 8 -28.00 11.48 24.10
N GLN A 9 -27.98 12.02 22.91
CA GLN A 9 -27.92 11.19 21.71
C GLN A 9 -26.64 10.34 21.81
N LYS A 10 -26.77 9.02 21.94
CA LYS A 10 -25.66 8.09 21.76
C LYS A 10 -25.10 8.36 20.35
N LYS A 11 -23.88 8.91 20.30
CA LYS A 11 -23.13 9.01 19.04
C LYS A 11 -22.92 7.57 18.57
N GLU A 12 -23.52 7.21 17.46
CA GLU A 12 -23.29 5.93 16.80
C GLU A 12 -21.77 5.86 16.52
N GLU A 13 -21.10 4.86 17.07
CA GLU A 13 -19.67 4.66 16.79
C GLU A 13 -19.53 4.37 15.29
N ALA A 14 -18.89 5.28 14.59
CA ALA A 14 -18.63 5.11 13.16
C ALA A 14 -17.79 3.85 12.95
N LYS A 15 -18.29 2.91 12.14
CA LYS A 15 -17.51 1.73 11.76
C LYS A 15 -16.20 2.17 11.08
N PRO A 16 -15.07 1.56 11.42
CA PRO A 16 -13.80 1.89 10.77
C PRO A 16 -13.87 1.56 9.28
N TYR A 17 -13.27 2.42 8.45
CA TYR A 17 -13.17 2.20 7.01
C TYR A 17 -12.15 1.12 6.68
N ASN A 18 -12.42 0.32 5.65
CA ASN A 18 -11.38 -0.47 5.00
C ASN A 18 -10.46 0.47 4.19
N ILE A 19 -9.17 0.20 4.20
CA ILE A 19 -8.16 1.02 3.53
C ILE A 19 -7.46 0.15 2.49
N VAL A 20 -7.54 0.56 1.22
CA VAL A 20 -6.76 -0.04 0.12
C VAL A 20 -5.76 0.99 -0.35
N TYR A 21 -4.47 0.67 -0.25
CA TYR A 21 -3.37 1.49 -0.73
C TYR A 21 -2.74 0.83 -1.96
N ILE A 22 -2.80 1.50 -3.10
CA ILE A 22 -2.22 1.02 -4.35
C ILE A 22 -1.07 1.93 -4.74
N MET A 23 0.12 1.36 -4.92
CA MET A 23 1.31 2.07 -5.37
C MET A 23 1.80 1.47 -6.68
N THR A 24 1.85 2.29 -7.72
CA THR A 24 2.46 1.95 -9.00
C THR A 24 3.94 2.35 -9.00
N ASP A 25 4.77 1.59 -9.72
CA ASP A 25 6.19 1.86 -9.88
C ASP A 25 6.44 2.48 -11.27
N ASP A 26 7.29 3.51 -11.34
CA ASP A 26 7.63 4.23 -12.58
C ASP A 26 6.42 4.66 -13.43
N HIS A 27 5.31 5.02 -12.77
CA HIS A 27 4.06 5.44 -13.42
C HIS A 27 3.97 6.97 -13.47
N THR A 28 4.19 7.53 -14.64
CA THR A 28 4.04 8.98 -14.84
C THR A 28 2.57 9.41 -14.86
N ALA A 29 2.29 10.60 -14.34
CA ALA A 29 0.94 11.18 -14.34
C ALA A 29 0.32 11.28 -15.74
N GLN A 30 1.13 11.49 -16.78
CA GLN A 30 0.66 11.57 -18.17
C GLN A 30 0.06 10.25 -18.70
N MET A 31 0.35 9.12 -18.06
CA MET A 31 -0.22 7.81 -18.43
C MET A 31 -1.51 7.49 -17.65
N MET A 32 -2.11 8.49 -17.02
CA MET A 32 -3.43 8.39 -16.40
C MET A 32 -4.35 9.43 -17.03
N SER A 33 -5.42 9.00 -17.69
CA SER A 33 -6.31 9.90 -18.46
C SER A 33 -6.99 10.98 -17.62
N CYS A 34 -7.13 10.78 -16.33
CA CYS A 34 -7.59 11.83 -15.40
C CYS A 34 -6.61 13.01 -15.26
N TYR A 35 -5.34 12.87 -15.67
CA TYR A 35 -4.35 13.96 -15.72
C TYR A 35 -4.04 14.40 -17.15
N ASP A 36 -4.00 13.46 -18.12
CA ASP A 36 -3.64 13.75 -19.50
C ASP A 36 -4.30 12.74 -20.45
N THR A 37 -5.15 13.21 -21.35
CA THR A 37 -5.90 12.36 -22.28
C THR A 37 -5.17 12.04 -23.58
N ARG A 38 -3.92 12.51 -23.76
CA ARG A 38 -3.20 12.39 -25.03
C ARG A 38 -2.66 11.00 -25.33
N TYR A 39 -2.42 10.18 -24.32
CA TYR A 39 -1.63 8.95 -24.48
C TYR A 39 -2.42 7.67 -24.34
N MET A 40 -3.31 7.59 -23.38
CA MET A 40 -4.13 6.41 -23.14
C MET A 40 -5.38 6.73 -22.33
N GLU A 41 -6.33 5.82 -22.35
CA GLU A 41 -7.53 5.87 -21.51
C GLU A 41 -7.37 4.95 -20.30
N THR A 42 -7.65 5.45 -19.11
CA THR A 42 -7.60 4.72 -17.84
C THR A 42 -8.93 4.85 -17.07
N PRO A 43 -10.04 4.31 -17.61
CA PRO A 43 -11.39 4.60 -17.11
C PRO A 43 -11.60 4.20 -15.65
N ASN A 44 -10.94 3.17 -15.16
CA ASN A 44 -11.05 2.76 -13.77
C ASN A 44 -10.31 3.70 -12.81
N LEU A 45 -9.15 4.25 -13.22
CA LEU A 45 -8.44 5.28 -12.45
C LEU A 45 -9.21 6.60 -12.50
N ASP A 46 -9.79 6.94 -13.66
CA ASP A 46 -10.62 8.13 -13.82
C ASP A 46 -11.85 8.09 -12.91
N ARG A 47 -12.47 6.91 -12.73
CA ARG A 47 -13.56 6.75 -11.77
C ARG A 47 -13.13 7.07 -10.34
N ILE A 48 -11.95 6.59 -9.91
CA ILE A 48 -11.41 6.93 -8.58
C ILE A 48 -11.17 8.44 -8.47
N ALA A 49 -10.62 9.05 -9.52
CA ALA A 49 -10.36 10.50 -9.54
C ALA A 49 -11.65 11.34 -9.51
N ASN A 50 -12.72 10.88 -10.17
CA ASN A 50 -14.00 11.57 -10.24
C ASN A 50 -14.84 11.42 -8.96
N ASP A 51 -14.81 10.23 -8.34
CA ASP A 51 -15.58 9.94 -7.14
C ASP A 51 -14.85 10.36 -5.85
N GLY A 52 -13.54 10.63 -5.95
CA GLY A 52 -12.67 10.96 -4.84
C GLY A 52 -11.97 12.31 -4.96
N VAL A 53 -10.68 12.34 -4.65
CA VAL A 53 -9.85 13.55 -4.72
C VAL A 53 -8.63 13.30 -5.60
N ARG A 54 -8.42 14.18 -6.57
CA ARG A 54 -7.23 14.20 -7.43
C ARG A 54 -6.28 15.32 -6.98
N PHE A 55 -5.07 14.95 -6.62
CA PHE A 55 -4.02 15.92 -6.27
C PHE A 55 -3.28 16.36 -7.53
N THR A 56 -3.29 17.66 -7.81
CA THR A 56 -2.60 18.27 -8.96
C THR A 56 -1.16 18.65 -8.66
N ASN A 57 -0.83 18.82 -7.38
CA ASN A 57 0.51 19.12 -6.90
C ASN A 57 0.89 18.14 -5.79
N SER A 58 1.64 17.10 -6.17
CA SER A 58 2.14 16.10 -5.23
C SER A 58 3.63 15.90 -5.47
N PHE A 59 4.41 15.79 -4.40
CA PHE A 59 5.86 15.72 -4.45
C PHE A 59 6.36 14.52 -3.67
N VAL A 60 7.39 13.85 -4.19
CA VAL A 60 8.04 12.73 -3.51
C VAL A 60 9.21 13.22 -2.67
N ALA A 61 9.40 12.63 -1.49
CA ALA A 61 10.52 12.95 -0.62
C ALA A 61 11.85 12.34 -1.12
N ASN A 62 11.77 11.20 -1.81
CA ASN A 62 12.88 10.53 -2.50
C ASN A 62 12.30 9.73 -3.67
N SER A 63 12.80 9.93 -4.88
CA SER A 63 12.24 9.35 -6.10
C SER A 63 12.77 7.96 -6.48
N LEU A 64 13.74 7.41 -5.73
CA LEU A 64 14.20 6.03 -5.91
C LEU A 64 13.19 5.05 -5.30
N SER A 65 13.05 3.87 -5.91
CA SER A 65 12.05 2.85 -5.55
C SER A 65 12.04 2.49 -4.06
N GLY A 66 13.13 1.95 -3.51
CA GLY A 66 13.20 1.55 -2.10
C GLY A 66 13.09 2.75 -1.14
N PRO A 67 13.87 3.82 -1.31
CA PRO A 67 13.74 5.03 -0.48
C PRO A 67 12.36 5.65 -0.49
N SER A 68 11.68 5.70 -1.65
CA SER A 68 10.28 6.16 -1.74
C SER A 68 9.37 5.30 -0.87
N ARG A 69 9.49 3.97 -0.97
CA ARG A 69 8.70 3.01 -0.19
C ARG A 69 8.97 3.15 1.31
N ALA A 70 10.24 3.31 1.70
CA ALA A 70 10.60 3.57 3.09
C ALA A 70 10.00 4.89 3.61
N CYS A 71 10.02 5.96 2.82
CA CYS A 71 9.37 7.22 3.16
C CYS A 71 7.86 7.06 3.32
N MET A 72 7.22 6.37 2.40
CA MET A 72 5.76 6.14 2.44
C MET A 72 5.33 5.33 3.65
N ILE A 73 6.01 4.21 3.93
CA ILE A 73 5.61 3.32 5.02
C ILE A 73 5.88 3.90 6.41
N THR A 74 6.93 4.74 6.54
CA THR A 74 7.32 5.36 7.82
C THR A 74 6.72 6.73 8.05
N GLY A 75 6.29 7.44 6.99
CA GLY A 75 5.95 8.85 7.04
C GLY A 75 7.15 9.76 7.32
N LYS A 76 8.38 9.31 7.06
CA LYS A 76 9.63 10.02 7.35
C LYS A 76 10.47 10.19 6.10
N HIS A 77 11.16 11.32 5.96
CA HIS A 77 12.20 11.50 4.94
C HIS A 77 13.36 10.53 5.13
N SER A 78 14.10 10.24 4.05
CA SER A 78 15.24 9.30 4.05
C SER A 78 16.29 9.63 5.10
N CYS A 79 16.54 10.91 5.39
CA CYS A 79 17.46 11.32 6.47
C CYS A 79 17.02 10.87 7.88
N ALA A 80 15.71 10.68 8.09
CA ALA A 80 15.16 10.24 9.37
C ALA A 80 14.92 8.73 9.42
N ASN A 81 14.48 8.09 8.30
CA ASN A 81 14.26 6.66 8.23
C ASN A 81 15.53 5.86 7.89
N LYS A 82 16.63 6.55 7.51
CA LYS A 82 17.96 5.99 7.20
C LYS A 82 18.01 5.06 5.99
N PHE A 83 17.04 5.14 5.10
CA PHE A 83 17.01 4.38 3.85
C PHE A 83 17.24 5.33 2.65
N TYR A 84 18.42 5.31 2.07
CA TYR A 84 18.87 6.31 1.10
C TYR A 84 18.95 5.82 -0.34
N ASP A 85 19.22 4.53 -0.54
CA ASP A 85 19.47 3.94 -1.85
C ASP A 85 18.96 2.50 -1.94
N ASN A 86 19.01 1.92 -3.15
CA ASN A 86 18.52 0.56 -3.43
C ASN A 86 19.61 -0.52 -3.30
N THR A 87 20.85 -0.18 -2.91
CA THR A 87 22.00 -1.08 -3.01
C THR A 87 22.71 -1.36 -1.70
N THR A 88 22.75 -0.37 -0.81
CA THR A 88 23.51 -0.48 0.45
C THR A 88 22.65 -0.44 1.68
N CYS A 89 21.41 0.04 1.56
CA CYS A 89 20.51 0.19 2.69
C CYS A 89 19.66 -1.06 2.92
N ILE A 90 19.53 -1.45 4.17
CA ILE A 90 18.56 -2.45 4.65
C ILE A 90 17.58 -1.73 5.56
N PHE A 91 16.29 -1.90 5.34
CA PHE A 91 15.27 -1.26 6.15
C PHE A 91 15.25 -1.85 7.56
N ASP A 92 15.40 -0.98 8.56
CA ASP A 92 15.24 -1.37 9.95
C ASP A 92 13.77 -1.65 10.26
N SER A 93 13.44 -2.92 10.35
CA SER A 93 12.08 -3.40 10.64
C SER A 93 11.59 -3.05 12.04
N ALA A 94 12.44 -2.56 12.96
CA ALA A 94 12.02 -2.06 14.27
C ALA A 94 11.34 -0.68 14.18
N GLN A 95 11.55 0.06 13.10
CA GLN A 95 10.91 1.37 12.92
C GLN A 95 9.39 1.29 12.96
N GLN A 96 8.79 2.37 13.45
CA GLN A 96 7.35 2.55 13.40
C GLN A 96 6.91 2.81 11.97
N THR A 97 5.90 2.04 11.52
CA THR A 97 5.29 2.15 10.20
C THR A 97 3.77 2.27 10.34
N PHE A 98 3.10 2.83 9.31
CA PHE A 98 1.65 2.97 9.40
C PHE A 98 0.90 1.64 9.51
N PRO A 99 1.32 0.51 8.88
CA PRO A 99 0.66 -0.77 9.11
C PRO A 99 0.73 -1.23 10.56
N LYS A 100 1.87 -1.05 11.24
CA LYS A 100 2.00 -1.35 12.67
C LYS A 100 1.07 -0.49 13.53
N LEU A 101 0.85 0.75 13.15
CA LEU A 101 -0.10 1.64 13.85
C LEU A 101 -1.54 1.17 13.63
N LEU A 102 -1.89 0.77 12.41
CA LEU A 102 -3.20 0.22 12.10
C LEU A 102 -3.47 -1.08 12.88
N GLN A 103 -2.49 -1.97 12.98
CA GLN A 103 -2.61 -3.19 13.80
C GLN A 103 -2.90 -2.88 15.27
N LYS A 104 -2.28 -1.84 15.83
CA LYS A 104 -2.52 -1.43 17.24
C LYS A 104 -3.95 -1.00 17.52
N VAL A 105 -4.70 -0.60 16.50
CA VAL A 105 -6.11 -0.21 16.60
C VAL A 105 -7.05 -1.25 15.99
N GLY A 106 -6.57 -2.48 15.82
CA GLY A 106 -7.38 -3.64 15.47
C GLY A 106 -7.54 -3.90 13.96
N TYR A 107 -6.81 -3.20 13.08
CA TYR A 107 -6.84 -3.54 11.66
C TYR A 107 -6.01 -4.79 11.37
N GLN A 108 -6.51 -5.61 10.47
CA GLN A 108 -5.69 -6.59 9.77
C GLN A 108 -5.01 -5.93 8.58
N THR A 109 -3.75 -6.22 8.38
CA THR A 109 -2.91 -5.59 7.37
C THR A 109 -2.30 -6.62 6.44
N ALA A 110 -2.31 -6.34 5.15
CA ALA A 110 -1.66 -7.19 4.14
C ALA A 110 -0.77 -6.37 3.21
N LEU A 111 0.24 -7.01 2.66
CA LEU A 111 1.12 -6.48 1.63
C LEU A 111 1.26 -7.52 0.51
N VAL A 112 0.92 -7.14 -0.72
CA VAL A 112 1.09 -7.99 -1.89
C VAL A 112 1.85 -7.23 -2.98
N GLY A 113 2.87 -7.84 -3.55
CA GLY A 113 3.67 -7.27 -4.63
C GLY A 113 5.03 -6.73 -4.21
N LYS A 114 5.49 -5.64 -4.81
CA LYS A 114 6.85 -5.13 -4.62
C LYS A 114 7.06 -4.51 -3.23
N TRP A 115 8.05 -5.04 -2.50
CA TRP A 115 8.53 -4.50 -1.22
C TRP A 115 9.79 -3.66 -1.36
N HIS A 116 10.86 -4.24 -1.87
CA HIS A 116 12.13 -3.59 -2.23
C HIS A 116 12.79 -2.79 -1.10
N LEU A 117 12.77 -3.32 0.12
CA LEU A 117 13.40 -2.69 1.29
C LEU A 117 14.53 -3.54 1.89
N GLU A 118 14.97 -4.59 1.17
CA GLU A 118 16.09 -5.49 1.54
C GLU A 118 15.96 -6.17 2.92
N SER A 119 14.77 -6.09 3.50
CA SER A 119 14.35 -6.79 4.72
C SER A 119 13.03 -7.49 4.48
N LEU A 120 12.66 -8.46 5.29
CA LEU A 120 11.31 -9.03 5.24
C LEU A 120 10.29 -8.01 5.75
N PRO A 121 9.05 -8.00 5.21
CA PRO A 121 7.99 -7.13 5.67
C PRO A 121 7.67 -7.32 7.16
N SER A 122 7.41 -6.22 7.84
CA SER A 122 7.00 -6.21 9.23
C SER A 122 5.79 -5.32 9.47
N GLY A 123 4.90 -5.74 10.39
CA GLY A 123 3.66 -5.02 10.66
C GLY A 123 2.54 -5.40 9.70
N PHE A 124 2.58 -6.60 9.14
CA PHE A 124 1.53 -7.18 8.32
C PHE A 124 1.12 -8.55 8.87
N ASN A 125 -0.17 -8.83 8.82
CA ASN A 125 -0.74 -10.15 9.16
C ASN A 125 -0.56 -11.14 8.02
N TYR A 126 -0.49 -10.63 6.79
CA TYR A 126 -0.23 -11.39 5.58
C TYR A 126 0.70 -10.61 4.66
N TRP A 127 1.63 -11.29 4.03
CA TRP A 127 2.40 -10.68 2.95
C TRP A 127 2.91 -11.74 1.97
N GLU A 128 2.97 -11.31 0.72
CA GLU A 128 3.58 -12.04 -0.39
C GLU A 128 4.23 -11.03 -1.32
N ILE A 129 5.56 -11.10 -1.44
CA ILE A 129 6.35 -10.07 -2.11
C ILE A 129 7.18 -10.64 -3.26
N VAL A 130 7.40 -9.82 -4.29
CA VAL A 130 8.38 -10.15 -5.31
C VAL A 130 9.80 -9.80 -4.84
N PRO A 131 10.81 -10.63 -5.12
CA PRO A 131 12.20 -10.34 -4.81
C PRO A 131 12.70 -9.16 -5.68
N GLY A 132 13.38 -8.21 -5.06
CA GLY A 132 13.96 -7.05 -5.74
C GLY A 132 12.96 -6.27 -6.60
N GLN A 133 13.20 -6.22 -7.91
CA GLN A 133 12.32 -5.57 -8.88
C GLN A 133 11.13 -6.45 -9.30
N GLY A 134 11.28 -7.78 -9.22
CA GLY A 134 10.33 -8.75 -9.75
C GLY A 134 10.39 -8.88 -11.27
N ASP A 135 9.96 -10.03 -11.76
CA ASP A 135 9.78 -10.28 -13.19
C ASP A 135 8.34 -9.98 -13.62
N TYR A 136 8.16 -9.41 -14.82
CA TYR A 136 6.82 -9.10 -15.32
C TYR A 136 5.99 -10.33 -15.65
N TYR A 137 6.65 -11.43 -16.06
CA TYR A 137 5.99 -12.69 -16.38
C TYR A 137 6.59 -13.84 -15.59
N ASN A 138 5.71 -14.70 -15.09
CA ASN A 138 6.07 -15.87 -14.29
C ASN A 138 6.99 -15.52 -13.10
N PRO A 139 6.63 -14.49 -12.32
CA PRO A 139 7.47 -14.00 -11.24
C PRO A 139 7.62 -15.02 -10.11
N ASP A 140 8.76 -14.93 -9.44
CA ASP A 140 8.94 -15.54 -8.14
C ASP A 140 8.33 -14.64 -7.06
N PHE A 141 7.78 -15.26 -6.02
CA PHE A 141 7.30 -14.60 -4.81
C PHE A 141 7.97 -15.19 -3.57
N ILE A 142 8.28 -14.33 -2.63
CA ILE A 142 8.67 -14.73 -1.27
C ILE A 142 7.40 -14.64 -0.40
N THR A 143 7.06 -15.73 0.26
CA THR A 143 5.91 -15.82 1.16
C THR A 143 6.28 -15.52 2.60
N GLN A 144 5.30 -15.31 3.46
CA GLN A 144 5.57 -15.08 4.89
C GLN A 144 6.19 -16.29 5.62
N ASP A 145 6.11 -17.48 5.05
CA ASP A 145 6.81 -18.67 5.54
C ASP A 145 8.29 -18.72 5.08
N ASN A 146 8.71 -17.64 4.39
CA ASN A 146 10.03 -17.48 3.80
C ASN A 146 10.36 -18.52 2.71
N ASP A 147 9.34 -19.06 2.08
CA ASP A 147 9.46 -19.90 0.90
C ASP A 147 9.42 -19.05 -0.37
N THR A 148 10.12 -19.52 -1.40
CA THR A 148 10.05 -18.92 -2.75
C THR A 148 9.18 -19.79 -3.63
N ILE A 149 8.13 -19.20 -4.21
CA ILE A 149 7.21 -19.86 -5.13
C ILE A 149 7.15 -19.10 -6.45
N GLN A 150 7.12 -19.82 -7.58
CA GLN A 150 6.90 -19.20 -8.88
C GLN A 150 5.43 -19.29 -9.26
N LYS A 151 4.84 -18.16 -9.69
CA LYS A 151 3.48 -18.09 -10.21
C LYS A 151 3.48 -17.85 -11.71
N GLN A 152 2.62 -18.54 -12.44
CA GLN A 152 2.50 -18.39 -13.89
C GLN A 152 1.57 -17.24 -14.25
N GLY A 153 2.00 -16.37 -15.16
CA GLY A 153 1.19 -15.27 -15.68
C GLY A 153 1.87 -13.91 -15.58
N TYR A 154 1.08 -12.86 -15.80
CA TYR A 154 1.54 -11.47 -15.73
C TYR A 154 1.47 -10.94 -14.31
N LEU A 155 2.57 -10.38 -13.82
CA LEU A 155 2.73 -9.94 -12.44
C LEU A 155 1.58 -9.09 -11.91
N THR A 156 1.15 -8.07 -12.64
CA THR A 156 0.10 -7.15 -12.15
C THR A 156 -1.23 -7.87 -11.97
N ASN A 157 -1.57 -8.85 -12.82
CA ASN A 157 -2.77 -9.65 -12.64
C ASN A 157 -2.65 -10.53 -11.39
N ILE A 158 -1.51 -11.20 -11.23
CA ILE A 158 -1.26 -12.08 -10.08
C ILE A 158 -1.39 -11.31 -8.76
N ILE A 159 -0.70 -10.18 -8.59
CA ILE A 159 -0.77 -9.40 -7.35
C ILE A 159 -2.17 -8.83 -7.10
N THR A 160 -2.91 -8.55 -8.16
CA THR A 160 -4.30 -8.07 -8.04
C THR A 160 -5.21 -9.19 -7.56
N ASP A 161 -5.11 -10.37 -8.17
CA ASP A 161 -5.90 -11.54 -7.79
C ASP A 161 -5.58 -12.01 -6.36
N ASP A 162 -4.30 -12.02 -5.98
CA ASP A 162 -3.86 -12.35 -4.62
C ASP A 162 -4.38 -11.35 -3.57
N ALA A 163 -4.37 -10.05 -3.90
CA ALA A 163 -4.90 -9.01 -3.03
C ALA A 163 -6.43 -9.14 -2.86
N ILE A 164 -7.15 -9.44 -3.93
CA ILE A 164 -8.60 -9.69 -3.90
C ILE A 164 -8.89 -10.95 -3.08
N ASP A 165 -8.17 -12.05 -3.33
CA ASP A 165 -8.34 -13.30 -2.59
C ASP A 165 -8.10 -13.10 -1.09
N TRP A 166 -7.08 -12.32 -0.71
CA TRP A 166 -6.87 -12.00 0.69
C TRP A 166 -8.05 -11.22 1.28
N MET A 167 -8.54 -10.20 0.59
CA MET A 167 -9.65 -9.38 1.06
C MET A 167 -10.95 -10.16 1.20
N GLU A 168 -11.21 -11.14 0.33
CA GLU A 168 -12.46 -11.90 0.29
C GLU A 168 -12.43 -13.14 1.19
N ASN A 169 -11.30 -13.86 1.20
CA ASN A 169 -11.24 -15.23 1.71
C ASN A 169 -10.29 -15.44 2.89
N LYS A 170 -9.24 -14.63 3.04
CA LYS A 170 -8.16 -14.92 4.00
C LYS A 170 -8.18 -14.00 5.23
N ARG A 171 -8.75 -12.80 5.12
CA ARG A 171 -8.90 -11.92 6.30
C ARG A 171 -10.06 -12.38 7.18
N ASP A 172 -9.92 -12.18 8.49
CA ASP A 172 -11.06 -12.35 9.40
C ASP A 172 -12.14 -11.29 9.09
N LYS A 173 -13.40 -11.69 9.20
CA LYS A 173 -14.55 -10.81 8.89
C LYS A 173 -15.00 -10.03 10.09
#